data_37d0ba6664c9358a5122e0440ab834b4
#
_entry.id   37d0ba6664c9358a5122e0440ab834b4
#
_cell.length_a   1.000
_cell.length_b   1.000
_cell.length_c   1.000
_cell.angle_alpha   90.00
_cell.angle_beta   90.00
_cell.angle_gamma   90.00
#
_symmetry.space_group_name_H-M   'P 1'
#
loop_
_entity.id
_entity.type
_entity.pdbx_description
1 polymer ?
#
loop_
_entity_poly.entity_id
_entity_poly.type
_entity_poly.pdbx_seq_one_letter_code
_entity_poly.pdbx_strand_id
1 'polypeptide(L)'
;MVCAVVLAAAGAGTVALKTRHPAQAPGAVLTFRSVLNTFYLPRYTAPGHAPWAPEYRIRLAAAAAPSGGSQGAARQVEADFDLSVFKGKADIWGENKGYGCARSGFRVTCALPDIKYGEGADFLPFQVKPKPGTALGPAGSIVVTVHSADAPTIRHTTRVRVGSPYLTTRNRKLTGVRPGGEVRLTPAFGNRGDTGVDGGITVMVVADGSTLLPRYGNCRYNKAAAATEAQCDFPGPLPAGTAYETDHPVIAVTGQDTRSGSLHYSVWPTADIDGPSQLPGRAVRGTGEVLRLRPVDGGAFTGSESYRSRGAAGALDFETTRVDDVEAVGFSIRGRVGEEVRTEVPYPRGYRGDTMWVTLPDGVSLVTRPPQDLQSEDSYCREGPAKGGPVACGPGAEPYAVVLLVRIDKRVEGARGSVTAPSDPAADPDQDNNTAPVTVEYVP
;
A
#
# COMPACT_ATOMS: atom_id res chain seq x y z
N MET A 1 94.48 36.37 -33.28
CA MET A 1 93.29 35.75 -33.91
C MET A 1 92.76 34.77 -32.88
N VAL A 2 91.75 35.16 -32.11
CA VAL A 2 91.21 34.38 -30.98
C VAL A 2 89.81 33.91 -31.41
N CYS A 3 89.62 32.60 -31.52
CA CYS A 3 88.32 31.99 -31.74
C CYS A 3 87.61 31.76 -30.41
N ALA A 4 86.45 32.40 -30.22
CA ALA A 4 85.56 32.17 -29.09
C ALA A 4 84.57 31.00 -29.46
N VAL A 5 84.61 29.98 -28.63
CA VAL A 5 83.66 28.87 -28.71
C VAL A 5 82.46 29.19 -27.82
N VAL A 6 81.28 29.32 -28.40
CA VAL A 6 80.00 29.43 -27.65
C VAL A 6 79.42 28.05 -27.42
N LEU A 7 79.35 27.65 -26.18
CA LEU A 7 78.64 26.43 -25.75
C LEU A 7 77.16 26.77 -25.57
N ALA A 8 76.32 26.19 -26.40
CA ALA A 8 74.88 26.22 -26.23
C ALA A 8 74.43 25.06 -25.33
N ALA A 9 73.88 25.40 -24.17
CA ALA A 9 73.28 24.45 -23.27
C ALA A 9 71.81 24.10 -23.75
N ALA A 10 71.64 22.89 -24.19
CA ALA A 10 70.31 22.36 -24.52
C ALA A 10 69.57 21.96 -23.25
N GLY A 11 68.58 22.75 -22.86
CA GLY A 11 67.64 22.39 -21.79
C GLY A 11 66.67 21.35 -22.26
N ALA A 12 66.75 20.15 -21.71
CA ALA A 12 65.80 19.09 -21.91
C ALA A 12 64.52 19.37 -21.12
N GLY A 13 63.55 20.02 -21.76
CA GLY A 13 62.20 20.15 -21.21
C GLY A 13 61.44 18.80 -21.29
N THR A 14 61.28 18.16 -20.18
CA THR A 14 60.38 16.99 -20.07
C THR A 14 58.93 17.45 -20.24
N VAL A 15 58.38 17.27 -21.42
CA VAL A 15 56.94 17.37 -21.68
C VAL A 15 56.27 16.17 -21.02
N ALA A 16 55.67 16.38 -19.85
CA ALA A 16 54.81 15.38 -19.26
C ALA A 16 53.57 15.22 -20.16
N LEU A 17 53.58 14.22 -20.99
CA LEU A 17 52.39 13.74 -21.68
C LEU A 17 51.38 13.27 -20.61
N LYS A 18 50.42 14.14 -20.31
CA LYS A 18 49.21 13.77 -19.56
C LYS A 18 48.49 12.72 -20.41
N THR A 19 48.77 11.44 -20.18
CA THR A 19 47.98 10.36 -20.73
C THR A 19 46.53 10.55 -20.25
N ARG A 20 45.68 11.07 -21.13
CA ARG A 20 44.23 10.99 -20.95
C ARG A 20 43.90 9.49 -20.90
N HIS A 21 43.70 8.97 -19.71
CA HIS A 21 43.06 7.66 -19.62
C HIS A 21 41.74 7.74 -20.40
N PRO A 22 41.46 6.80 -21.31
CA PRO A 22 40.17 6.75 -21.96
C PRO A 22 39.12 6.67 -20.83
N ALA A 23 38.10 7.54 -20.90
CA ALA A 23 37.02 7.53 -19.94
C ALA A 23 36.48 6.12 -19.90
N GLN A 24 36.64 5.45 -18.78
CA GLN A 24 36.19 4.07 -18.58
C GLN A 24 34.68 4.07 -18.85
N ALA A 25 34.21 3.17 -19.72
CA ALA A 25 32.79 3.08 -20.02
C ALA A 25 32.02 2.90 -18.70
N PRO A 26 30.90 3.62 -18.50
CA PRO A 26 30.18 3.56 -17.25
C PRO A 26 29.80 2.12 -16.91
N GLY A 27 30.17 1.66 -15.71
CA GLY A 27 29.88 0.31 -15.23
C GLY A 27 28.46 0.16 -14.69
N ALA A 28 27.84 1.30 -14.33
CA ALA A 28 26.51 1.36 -13.71
C ALA A 28 25.59 2.34 -14.45
N VAL A 29 24.28 2.11 -14.35
CA VAL A 29 23.22 3.05 -14.74
C VAL A 29 22.42 3.39 -13.50
N LEU A 30 22.41 4.69 -13.13
CA LEU A 30 21.54 5.22 -12.08
C LEU A 30 20.25 5.76 -12.72
N THR A 31 19.14 5.56 -12.02
CA THR A 31 17.84 6.10 -12.42
C THR A 31 17.07 6.61 -11.20
N PHE A 32 16.23 7.63 -11.40
CA PHE A 32 15.19 7.98 -10.44
C PHE A 32 14.05 6.96 -10.57
N ARG A 33 13.90 6.06 -9.60
CA ARG A 33 12.77 5.13 -9.54
C ARG A 33 11.50 5.85 -9.08
N SER A 34 11.66 6.83 -8.17
CA SER A 34 10.60 7.70 -7.70
C SER A 34 11.18 9.06 -7.32
N VAL A 35 10.60 10.12 -7.86
CA VAL A 35 10.90 11.51 -7.52
C VAL A 35 9.69 12.39 -7.89
N LEU A 36 9.40 13.39 -7.07
CA LEU A 36 8.27 14.28 -7.30
C LEU A 36 8.49 15.18 -8.53
N ASN A 37 7.48 15.26 -9.39
CA ASN A 37 7.45 16.27 -10.46
C ASN A 37 6.92 17.62 -9.97
N THR A 38 6.05 17.61 -8.95
CA THR A 38 5.56 18.83 -8.30
C THR A 38 5.62 18.68 -6.79
N PHE A 39 6.25 19.63 -6.13
CA PHE A 39 6.30 19.72 -4.68
C PHE A 39 5.37 20.85 -4.22
N TYR A 40 4.38 20.51 -3.41
CA TYR A 40 3.44 21.46 -2.85
C TYR A 40 3.92 21.92 -1.48
N LEU A 41 4.27 23.21 -1.36
CA LEU A 41 4.60 23.85 -0.11
C LEU A 41 3.30 24.39 0.52
N PRO A 42 2.80 23.82 1.62
CA PRO A 42 1.59 24.31 2.26
C PRO A 42 1.72 25.79 2.67
N ARG A 43 0.59 26.49 2.74
CA ARG A 43 0.59 27.83 3.34
C ARG A 43 0.94 27.73 4.80
N TYR A 44 1.64 28.76 5.29
CA TYR A 44 1.82 28.89 6.73
C TYR A 44 0.47 29.04 7.45
N THR A 45 0.28 28.24 8.47
CA THR A 45 -0.82 28.37 9.42
C THR A 45 -0.24 28.69 10.80
N ALA A 46 -1.05 29.34 11.67
CA ALA A 46 -0.59 29.71 13.00
C ALA A 46 -0.11 28.51 13.83
N PRO A 47 0.78 28.71 14.83
CA PRO A 47 1.24 27.63 15.71
C PRO A 47 0.07 26.85 16.32
N GLY A 48 0.16 25.52 16.33
CA GLY A 48 -0.89 24.60 16.75
C GLY A 48 -1.75 24.02 15.61
N HIS A 49 -1.71 24.61 14.43
CA HIS A 49 -2.39 24.14 13.22
C HIS A 49 -1.40 24.05 12.03
N ALA A 50 -0.11 23.97 12.31
CA ALA A 50 0.88 23.88 11.26
C ALA A 50 0.61 22.61 10.42
N PRO A 51 0.42 22.75 9.11
CA PRO A 51 0.35 21.58 8.25
C PRO A 51 1.63 20.77 8.44
N TRP A 52 1.53 19.48 8.32
CA TRP A 52 2.68 18.58 8.32
C TRP A 52 3.74 19.11 7.37
N ALA A 53 4.99 19.10 7.81
CA ALA A 53 6.10 19.45 6.94
C ALA A 53 6.06 18.50 5.74
N PRO A 54 5.95 19.04 4.51
CA PRO A 54 5.88 18.19 3.33
C PRO A 54 7.21 17.45 3.18
N GLU A 55 7.12 16.14 2.95
CA GLU A 55 8.27 15.29 2.74
C GLU A 55 8.69 15.33 1.27
N TYR A 56 9.97 15.51 1.04
CA TYR A 56 10.57 15.35 -0.28
C TYR A 56 11.29 14.01 -0.33
N ARG A 57 10.61 13.00 -0.86
CA ARG A 57 11.15 11.63 -0.92
C ARG A 57 11.75 11.35 -2.29
N ILE A 58 12.89 10.66 -2.30
CA ILE A 58 13.56 10.19 -3.51
C ILE A 58 13.85 8.70 -3.39
N ARG A 59 13.62 7.99 -4.49
CA ARG A 59 14.06 6.61 -4.67
C ARG A 59 14.97 6.53 -5.88
N LEU A 60 16.20 6.10 -5.67
CA LEU A 60 17.16 5.78 -6.71
C LEU A 60 17.23 4.29 -6.93
N ALA A 61 17.57 3.88 -8.13
CA ALA A 61 17.89 2.49 -8.44
C ALA A 61 19.16 2.43 -9.28
N ALA A 62 19.94 1.36 -9.08
CA ALA A 62 21.12 1.07 -9.88
C ALA A 62 20.92 -0.23 -10.68
N ALA A 63 21.44 -0.23 -11.91
CA ALA A 63 21.50 -1.40 -12.78
C ALA A 63 22.88 -1.47 -13.44
N ALA A 64 23.25 -2.67 -13.92
CA ALA A 64 24.43 -2.82 -14.78
C ALA A 64 24.24 -2.04 -16.08
N ALA A 65 25.30 -1.40 -16.57
CA ALA A 65 25.29 -0.89 -17.93
C ALA A 65 25.22 -2.08 -18.93
N PRO A 66 24.71 -1.87 -20.17
CA PRO A 66 24.57 -2.94 -21.16
C PRO A 66 25.87 -3.70 -21.45
N SER A 67 27.03 -3.08 -21.27
CA SER A 67 28.36 -3.67 -21.39
C SER A 67 28.93 -4.21 -20.09
N GLY A 68 28.21 -4.10 -18.97
CA GLY A 68 28.66 -4.46 -17.61
C GLY A 68 28.22 -5.88 -17.20
N GLY A 69 28.92 -6.44 -16.23
CA GLY A 69 28.53 -7.71 -15.59
C GLY A 69 27.26 -7.54 -14.75
N SER A 70 26.56 -8.64 -14.49
CA SER A 70 25.32 -8.64 -13.69
C SER A 70 25.51 -8.35 -12.19
N GLN A 71 26.73 -8.34 -11.70
CA GLN A 71 27.06 -8.07 -10.29
C GLN A 71 27.87 -6.78 -10.19
N GLY A 72 27.56 -5.95 -9.19
CA GLY A 72 28.23 -4.70 -8.91
C GLY A 72 27.34 -3.71 -8.18
N ALA A 73 27.82 -2.49 -8.07
CA ALA A 73 27.11 -1.38 -7.43
C ALA A 73 27.50 -0.05 -8.10
N ALA A 74 26.60 0.92 -8.06
CA ALA A 74 26.96 2.32 -8.27
C ALA A 74 27.68 2.82 -7.00
N ARG A 75 28.90 3.29 -7.16
CA ARG A 75 29.78 3.64 -6.04
C ARG A 75 29.90 5.13 -5.85
N GLN A 76 30.21 5.54 -4.61
CA GLN A 76 30.38 6.96 -4.25
C GLN A 76 29.21 7.82 -4.76
N VAL A 77 27.99 7.35 -4.45
CA VAL A 77 26.77 8.03 -4.90
C VAL A 77 26.55 9.28 -4.03
N GLU A 78 26.49 10.43 -4.68
CA GLU A 78 26.22 11.71 -4.02
C GLU A 78 25.02 12.38 -4.69
N ALA A 79 24.08 12.87 -3.86
CA ALA A 79 22.90 13.59 -4.33
C ALA A 79 22.92 15.04 -3.83
N ASP A 80 22.93 15.96 -4.77
CA ASP A 80 22.90 17.41 -4.55
C ASP A 80 21.52 17.99 -4.81
N PHE A 81 21.02 18.79 -3.87
CA PHE A 81 19.72 19.46 -3.94
C PHE A 81 19.90 20.96 -3.91
N ASP A 82 19.53 21.66 -4.99
CA ASP A 82 19.40 23.11 -5.00
C ASP A 82 18.01 23.51 -4.53
N LEU A 83 17.94 24.07 -3.33
CA LEU A 83 16.73 24.48 -2.62
C LEU A 83 16.58 26.02 -2.60
N SER A 84 17.28 26.75 -3.47
CA SER A 84 17.24 28.21 -3.54
C SER A 84 15.81 28.76 -3.74
N VAL A 85 14.92 27.96 -4.33
CA VAL A 85 13.49 28.25 -4.47
C VAL A 85 12.80 28.58 -3.15
N PHE A 86 13.28 28.05 -2.02
CA PHE A 86 12.71 28.30 -0.69
C PHE A 86 13.22 29.55 0.00
N LYS A 87 14.17 30.27 -0.59
CA LYS A 87 14.67 31.52 -0.02
C LYS A 87 13.54 32.52 0.21
N GLY A 88 13.37 32.96 1.46
CA GLY A 88 12.28 33.84 1.87
C GLY A 88 10.89 33.18 2.00
N LYS A 89 10.69 31.91 1.55
CA LYS A 89 9.39 31.22 1.51
C LYS A 89 9.27 30.09 2.55
N ALA A 90 10.38 29.42 2.86
CA ALA A 90 10.40 28.33 3.83
C ALA A 90 11.75 28.21 4.52
N ASP A 91 11.76 27.62 5.71
CA ASP A 91 12.95 27.17 6.39
C ASP A 91 13.20 25.68 6.07
N ILE A 92 14.45 25.33 5.84
CA ILE A 92 14.89 23.95 5.61
C ILE A 92 15.35 23.39 6.95
N TRP A 93 14.89 22.19 7.30
CA TRP A 93 15.24 21.51 8.55
C TRP A 93 15.22 19.98 8.35
N GLY A 94 15.62 19.24 9.39
CA GLY A 94 15.47 17.78 9.40
C GLY A 94 16.33 17.05 8.36
N GLU A 95 17.56 17.52 8.13
CA GLU A 95 18.49 16.81 7.24
C GLU A 95 18.69 15.37 7.72
N ASN A 96 18.65 14.43 6.79
CA ASN A 96 18.78 13.01 7.11
C ASN A 96 20.26 12.62 7.36
N LYS A 97 20.69 12.69 8.61
CA LYS A 97 22.06 12.35 9.00
C LYS A 97 22.38 10.87 8.74
N GLY A 98 21.39 9.99 8.74
CA GLY A 98 21.58 8.56 8.47
C GLY A 98 22.05 8.28 7.03
N TYR A 99 21.75 9.19 6.10
CA TYR A 99 22.24 9.15 4.72
C TYR A 99 23.34 10.21 4.47
N GLY A 100 24.08 10.60 5.50
CA GLY A 100 25.18 11.55 5.35
C GLY A 100 24.76 12.91 4.76
N CYS A 101 23.49 13.31 4.94
CA CYS A 101 23.03 14.59 4.41
C CYS A 101 23.54 15.76 5.24
N ALA A 102 24.13 16.75 4.56
CA ALA A 102 24.63 17.99 5.14
C ALA A 102 24.06 19.20 4.37
N ARG A 103 23.77 20.28 5.09
CA ARG A 103 23.21 21.49 4.54
C ARG A 103 24.20 22.66 4.59
N SER A 104 24.29 23.37 3.48
CA SER A 104 24.99 24.68 3.40
C SER A 104 24.04 25.69 2.77
N GLY A 105 23.47 26.59 3.58
CA GLY A 105 22.47 27.56 3.12
C GLY A 105 21.21 26.89 2.56
N PHE A 106 20.98 27.06 1.25
CA PHE A 106 19.88 26.45 0.50
C PHE A 106 20.36 25.28 -0.39
N ARG A 107 21.48 24.68 -0.07
CA ARG A 107 21.96 23.44 -0.70
C ARG A 107 22.01 22.33 0.31
N VAL A 108 21.53 21.16 -0.06
CA VAL A 108 21.68 19.91 0.70
C VAL A 108 22.46 18.93 -0.15
N THR A 109 23.50 18.33 0.41
CA THR A 109 24.29 17.28 -0.23
C THR A 109 24.20 16.03 0.64
N CYS A 110 23.87 14.88 0.04
CA CYS A 110 23.76 13.59 0.73
C CYS A 110 24.76 12.60 0.14
N ALA A 111 25.66 12.07 0.98
CA ALA A 111 26.55 10.96 0.63
C ALA A 111 25.81 9.64 0.89
N LEU A 112 25.38 8.95 -0.17
CA LEU A 112 24.65 7.72 -0.09
C LEU A 112 25.59 6.50 -0.04
N PRO A 113 25.17 5.38 0.56
CA PRO A 113 25.91 4.13 0.43
C PRO A 113 25.95 3.68 -1.03
N ASP A 114 26.88 2.80 -1.36
CA ASP A 114 26.92 2.15 -2.66
C ASP A 114 25.60 1.44 -2.93
N ILE A 115 25.00 1.67 -4.11
CA ILE A 115 23.71 1.07 -4.49
C ILE A 115 23.99 -0.14 -5.38
N LYS A 116 23.73 -1.35 -4.86
CA LYS A 116 23.92 -2.60 -5.62
C LYS A 116 22.95 -2.68 -6.79
N TYR A 117 23.36 -3.39 -7.85
CA TYR A 117 22.51 -3.60 -9.03
C TYR A 117 21.25 -4.38 -8.65
N GLY A 118 20.09 -3.87 -9.07
CA GLY A 118 18.78 -4.40 -8.69
C GLY A 118 18.23 -3.86 -7.36
N GLU A 119 19.07 -3.19 -6.56
CA GLU A 119 18.66 -2.53 -5.32
C GLU A 119 18.37 -1.03 -5.56
N GLY A 120 17.91 -0.34 -4.52
CA GLY A 120 17.64 1.08 -4.53
C GLY A 120 17.96 1.75 -3.19
N ALA A 121 18.09 3.06 -3.22
CA ALA A 121 18.13 3.91 -2.04
C ALA A 121 16.84 4.72 -1.95
N ASP A 122 16.16 4.66 -0.81
CA ASP A 122 14.92 5.39 -0.51
C ASP A 122 15.18 6.30 0.69
N PHE A 123 15.07 7.60 0.53
CA PHE A 123 15.41 8.56 1.59
C PHE A 123 14.70 9.90 1.47
N LEU A 124 14.64 10.60 2.60
CA LEU A 124 14.11 11.96 2.76
C LEU A 124 15.31 12.87 3.01
N PRO A 125 15.80 13.61 2.01
CA PRO A 125 17.02 14.42 2.17
C PRO A 125 16.84 15.61 3.10
N PHE A 126 15.66 16.17 3.16
CA PHE A 126 15.31 17.36 3.96
C PHE A 126 13.81 17.44 4.19
N GLN A 127 13.44 18.32 5.12
CA GLN A 127 12.06 18.77 5.34
C GLN A 127 12.02 20.29 5.23
N VAL A 128 10.84 20.85 4.93
CA VAL A 128 10.66 22.31 4.82
C VAL A 128 9.49 22.76 5.68
N LYS A 129 9.65 23.93 6.30
CA LYS A 129 8.62 24.59 7.08
C LYS A 129 8.25 25.92 6.41
N PRO A 130 7.02 26.11 5.93
CA PRO A 130 6.60 27.33 5.25
C PRO A 130 6.72 28.54 6.17
N LYS A 131 7.01 29.71 5.59
CA LYS A 131 7.05 31.01 6.31
C LYS A 131 5.75 31.76 6.17
N PRO A 132 5.40 32.61 7.14
CA PRO A 132 4.27 33.53 7.03
C PRO A 132 4.38 34.42 5.77
N GLY A 133 3.22 34.76 5.19
CA GLY A 133 3.15 35.71 4.06
C GLY A 133 3.58 35.13 2.69
N THR A 134 3.91 33.85 2.59
CA THR A 134 4.24 33.24 1.29
C THR A 134 2.98 33.19 0.40
N ALA A 135 3.06 33.83 -0.77
CA ALA A 135 1.93 33.90 -1.71
C ALA A 135 1.66 32.56 -2.39
N LEU A 136 0.35 32.26 -2.64
CA LEU A 136 -0.07 31.09 -3.39
C LEU A 136 0.44 31.12 -4.84
N GLY A 137 0.68 29.93 -5.39
CA GLY A 137 1.02 29.75 -6.79
C GLY A 137 2.43 29.24 -7.07
N PRO A 138 2.91 29.36 -8.31
CA PRO A 138 4.24 28.90 -8.70
C PRO A 138 5.34 29.59 -7.88
N ALA A 139 6.30 28.81 -7.37
CA ALA A 139 7.40 29.34 -6.55
C ALA A 139 8.78 29.16 -7.20
N GLY A 140 8.92 28.31 -8.20
CA GLY A 140 10.17 27.96 -8.86
C GLY A 140 10.38 26.44 -8.88
N SER A 141 11.64 25.99 -8.78
CA SER A 141 11.95 24.56 -8.87
C SER A 141 13.07 24.14 -7.92
N ILE A 142 12.98 22.91 -7.43
CA ILE A 142 14.09 22.17 -6.81
C ILE A 142 14.83 21.46 -7.93
N VAL A 143 16.14 21.54 -7.93
CA VAL A 143 16.98 20.79 -8.85
C VAL A 143 17.75 19.74 -8.07
N VAL A 144 17.62 18.49 -8.50
CA VAL A 144 18.35 17.35 -7.94
C VAL A 144 19.38 16.89 -8.97
N THR A 145 20.62 16.73 -8.55
CA THR A 145 21.70 16.16 -9.36
C THR A 145 22.30 15.01 -8.58
N VAL A 146 22.41 13.85 -9.20
CA VAL A 146 23.02 12.66 -8.58
C VAL A 146 24.27 12.29 -9.37
N HIS A 147 25.38 12.22 -8.66
CA HIS A 147 26.69 11.83 -9.15
C HIS A 147 27.07 10.43 -8.66
N SER A 148 27.90 9.74 -9.42
CA SER A 148 28.53 8.48 -9.03
C SER A 148 29.89 8.39 -9.70
N ALA A 149 30.82 7.62 -9.10
CA ALA A 149 32.14 7.40 -9.66
C ALA A 149 32.12 6.61 -10.98
N ASP A 150 31.10 5.77 -11.17
CA ASP A 150 31.00 4.78 -12.24
C ASP A 150 29.68 4.78 -12.99
N ALA A 151 28.84 5.81 -12.80
CA ALA A 151 27.63 6.04 -13.57
C ALA A 151 27.57 7.48 -14.13
N PRO A 152 26.86 7.69 -15.24
CA PRO A 152 26.56 9.04 -15.71
C PRO A 152 25.77 9.83 -14.68
N THR A 153 26.06 11.13 -14.59
CA THR A 153 25.29 12.06 -13.77
C THR A 153 23.84 12.11 -14.25
N ILE A 154 22.92 11.98 -13.34
CA ILE A 154 21.48 12.12 -13.61
C ILE A 154 20.94 13.38 -12.92
N ARG A 155 19.92 14.01 -13.54
CA ARG A 155 19.32 15.24 -13.04
C ARG A 155 17.80 15.19 -13.14
N HIS A 156 17.13 15.76 -12.12
CA HIS A 156 15.68 15.94 -12.11
C HIS A 156 15.32 17.36 -11.65
N THR A 157 14.20 17.87 -12.16
CA THR A 157 13.67 19.18 -11.77
C THR A 157 12.24 19.02 -11.27
N THR A 158 12.05 19.30 -9.98
CA THR A 158 10.74 19.29 -9.33
C THR A 158 10.19 20.71 -9.28
N ARG A 159 9.02 20.95 -9.87
CA ARG A 159 8.34 22.25 -9.75
C ARG A 159 7.85 22.45 -8.33
N VAL A 160 7.96 23.67 -7.80
CA VAL A 160 7.45 24.03 -6.47
C VAL A 160 6.24 24.96 -6.64
N ARG A 161 5.15 24.60 -5.96
CA ARG A 161 3.96 25.45 -5.85
C ARG A 161 3.65 25.69 -4.37
N VAL A 162 3.31 26.92 -4.03
CA VAL A 162 2.79 27.25 -2.71
C VAL A 162 1.29 27.00 -2.71
N GLY A 163 0.84 26.24 -1.74
CA GLY A 163 -0.54 25.77 -1.58
C GLY A 163 -0.58 24.24 -1.42
N SER A 164 -1.73 23.74 -1.03
CA SER A 164 -1.97 22.30 -0.83
C SER A 164 -3.22 21.89 -1.59
N PRO A 165 -3.13 21.01 -2.58
CA PRO A 165 -4.31 20.31 -3.06
C PRO A 165 -4.84 19.42 -1.93
N TYR A 166 -6.14 19.36 -1.78
CA TYR A 166 -6.82 18.48 -0.82
C TYR A 166 -7.85 17.65 -1.58
N LEU A 167 -7.46 16.42 -1.90
CA LEU A 167 -8.33 15.51 -2.65
C LEU A 167 -9.39 14.91 -1.73
N THR A 168 -10.60 14.81 -2.23
CA THR A 168 -11.76 14.19 -1.58
C THR A 168 -12.43 13.22 -2.52
N THR A 169 -13.14 12.24 -1.99
CA THR A 169 -13.78 11.17 -2.77
C THR A 169 -15.21 10.93 -2.27
N ARG A 170 -15.95 10.11 -3.02
CA ARG A 170 -17.30 9.71 -2.65
C ARG A 170 -17.35 8.23 -2.32
N ASN A 171 -17.88 7.88 -1.13
CA ASN A 171 -18.21 6.52 -0.75
C ASN A 171 -19.66 6.20 -1.07
N ARG A 172 -19.93 4.95 -1.44
CA ARG A 172 -21.27 4.43 -1.71
C ARG A 172 -21.41 3.01 -1.17
N LYS A 173 -22.65 2.64 -0.88
CA LYS A 173 -23.04 1.26 -0.56
C LYS A 173 -24.13 0.82 -1.53
N LEU A 174 -24.04 -0.42 -1.97
CA LEU A 174 -25.00 -1.06 -2.86
C LEU A 174 -25.45 -2.38 -2.25
N THR A 175 -26.75 -2.63 -2.17
CA THR A 175 -27.31 -3.87 -1.67
C THR A 175 -28.14 -4.56 -2.75
N GLY A 176 -28.39 -5.87 -2.61
CA GLY A 176 -29.24 -6.60 -3.52
C GLY A 176 -28.61 -6.91 -4.88
N VAL A 177 -27.30 -6.90 -5.00
CA VAL A 177 -26.59 -7.33 -6.21
C VAL A 177 -26.80 -8.83 -6.40
N ARG A 178 -27.09 -9.26 -7.61
CA ARG A 178 -27.16 -10.71 -7.89
C ARG A 178 -25.76 -11.33 -7.91
N PRO A 179 -25.56 -12.53 -7.34
CA PRO A 179 -24.33 -13.29 -7.57
C PRO A 179 -24.05 -13.46 -9.06
N GLY A 180 -22.81 -13.24 -9.49
CA GLY A 180 -22.46 -13.16 -10.90
C GLY A 180 -22.95 -11.89 -11.64
N GLY A 181 -23.55 -10.96 -10.93
CA GLY A 181 -24.07 -9.70 -11.50
C GLY A 181 -23.03 -8.61 -11.61
N GLU A 182 -23.37 -7.54 -12.30
CA GLU A 182 -22.51 -6.38 -12.48
C GLU A 182 -22.61 -5.42 -11.27
N VAL A 183 -21.45 -4.96 -10.82
CA VAL A 183 -21.28 -3.82 -9.92
C VAL A 183 -20.69 -2.67 -10.72
N ARG A 184 -21.27 -1.47 -10.59
CA ARG A 184 -20.92 -0.30 -11.41
C ARG A 184 -20.40 0.82 -10.51
N LEU A 185 -19.09 1.01 -10.48
CA LEU A 185 -18.42 2.09 -9.77
C LEU A 185 -18.22 3.28 -10.70
N THR A 186 -18.72 4.44 -10.32
CA THR A 186 -18.37 5.73 -10.94
C THR A 186 -17.44 6.46 -9.99
N PRO A 187 -16.09 6.32 -10.14
CA PRO A 187 -15.13 7.05 -9.33
C PRO A 187 -15.43 8.54 -9.36
N ALA A 188 -15.51 9.16 -8.19
CA ALA A 188 -15.84 10.56 -8.05
C ALA A 188 -14.90 11.22 -7.04
N PHE A 189 -14.30 12.34 -7.40
CA PHE A 189 -13.30 13.03 -6.61
C PHE A 189 -13.31 14.53 -6.82
N GLY A 190 -12.84 15.27 -5.83
CA GLY A 190 -12.74 16.72 -5.88
C GLY A 190 -11.45 17.22 -5.26
N ASN A 191 -11.17 18.49 -5.46
CA ASN A 191 -10.05 19.19 -4.85
C ASN A 191 -10.59 20.34 -3.99
N ARG A 192 -10.66 20.15 -2.67
CA ARG A 192 -11.05 21.19 -1.71
C ARG A 192 -9.87 22.02 -1.19
N GLY A 193 -8.68 21.79 -1.73
CA GLY A 193 -7.49 22.54 -1.38
C GLY A 193 -7.51 23.98 -1.89
N ASP A 194 -6.44 24.69 -1.58
CA ASP A 194 -6.23 26.08 -2.00
C ASP A 194 -5.41 26.20 -3.28
N THR A 195 -4.96 25.09 -3.84
CA THR A 195 -4.22 25.05 -5.12
C THR A 195 -4.65 23.87 -5.99
N GLY A 196 -4.55 24.04 -7.31
CA GLY A 196 -4.86 22.98 -8.26
C GLY A 196 -3.76 21.93 -8.37
N VAL A 197 -4.14 20.74 -8.84
CA VAL A 197 -3.21 19.71 -9.28
C VAL A 197 -2.89 19.90 -10.75
N ASP A 198 -1.63 20.00 -11.09
CA ASP A 198 -1.16 20.07 -12.48
C ASP A 198 -0.77 18.66 -12.97
N GLY A 199 -0.91 18.45 -14.29
CA GLY A 199 -0.38 17.27 -14.96
C GLY A 199 -1.26 16.00 -14.90
N GLY A 200 -2.52 16.17 -14.47
CA GLY A 200 -3.51 15.10 -14.49
C GLY A 200 -3.69 14.34 -13.18
N ILE A 201 -4.71 13.49 -13.20
CA ILE A 201 -5.11 12.63 -12.09
C ILE A 201 -5.05 11.17 -12.54
N THR A 202 -4.51 10.34 -11.70
CA THR A 202 -4.57 8.88 -11.82
C THR A 202 -5.57 8.32 -10.82
N VAL A 203 -6.44 7.45 -11.29
CA VAL A 203 -7.39 6.70 -10.47
C VAL A 203 -7.01 5.22 -10.54
N MET A 204 -6.76 4.60 -9.40
CA MET A 204 -6.59 3.16 -9.28
C MET A 204 -7.85 2.56 -8.67
N VAL A 205 -8.34 1.51 -9.27
CA VAL A 205 -9.48 0.73 -8.75
C VAL A 205 -8.98 -0.65 -8.39
N VAL A 206 -9.32 -1.10 -7.19
CA VAL A 206 -9.06 -2.45 -6.68
C VAL A 206 -10.39 -3.10 -6.37
N ALA A 207 -10.62 -4.28 -6.94
CA ALA A 207 -11.81 -5.06 -6.75
C ALA A 207 -11.56 -6.21 -5.75
N ASP A 208 -12.42 -6.28 -4.74
CA ASP A 208 -12.52 -7.40 -3.81
C ASP A 208 -13.89 -8.06 -3.95
N GLY A 209 -13.94 -9.39 -3.95
CA GLY A 209 -15.16 -10.16 -4.20
C GLY A 209 -15.72 -10.04 -5.63
N SER A 210 -14.98 -9.44 -6.56
CA SER A 210 -15.41 -9.24 -7.95
C SER A 210 -14.22 -9.13 -8.90
N THR A 211 -14.48 -9.14 -10.20
CA THR A 211 -13.47 -8.98 -11.24
C THR A 211 -13.83 -7.84 -12.19
N LEU A 212 -12.85 -7.00 -12.49
CA LEU A 212 -13.02 -5.85 -13.38
C LEU A 212 -13.09 -6.27 -14.86
N LEU A 213 -13.93 -5.61 -15.62
CA LEU A 213 -13.98 -5.75 -17.07
C LEU A 213 -12.98 -4.77 -17.72
N PRO A 214 -11.98 -5.25 -18.49
CA PRO A 214 -10.97 -4.40 -19.13
C PRO A 214 -11.54 -3.65 -20.35
N ARG A 215 -12.31 -2.58 -20.13
CA ARG A 215 -13.02 -1.85 -21.18
C ARG A 215 -12.26 -0.64 -21.70
N TYR A 216 -11.70 0.21 -20.85
CA TYR A 216 -11.32 1.58 -21.21
C TYR A 216 -9.89 1.70 -21.71
N GLY A 217 -9.70 2.36 -22.86
CA GLY A 217 -8.41 2.50 -23.53
C GLY A 217 -7.35 3.33 -22.81
N ASN A 218 -7.77 4.24 -21.89
CA ASN A 218 -6.85 4.97 -21.01
C ASN A 218 -6.63 4.29 -19.65
N CYS A 219 -7.16 3.07 -19.47
CA CYS A 219 -6.94 2.27 -18.29
C CYS A 219 -6.01 1.08 -18.60
N ARG A 220 -5.17 0.74 -17.63
CA ARG A 220 -4.36 -0.47 -17.61
C ARG A 220 -4.89 -1.40 -16.53
N TYR A 221 -4.91 -2.68 -16.80
CA TYR A 221 -5.44 -3.72 -15.92
C TYR A 221 -4.33 -4.71 -15.59
N ASN A 222 -4.29 -5.23 -14.37
CA ASN A 222 -3.26 -6.19 -13.96
C ASN A 222 -3.31 -7.52 -14.73
N LYS A 223 -4.45 -7.86 -15.33
CA LYS A 223 -4.67 -9.06 -16.17
C LYS A 223 -5.65 -8.77 -17.30
N ALA A 224 -5.59 -9.56 -18.38
CA ALA A 224 -6.53 -9.47 -19.50
C ALA A 224 -7.91 -10.04 -19.17
N ALA A 225 -7.95 -11.05 -18.31
CA ALA A 225 -9.17 -11.68 -17.83
C ALA A 225 -9.12 -11.78 -16.30
N ALA A 226 -10.28 -11.67 -15.66
CA ALA A 226 -10.41 -11.67 -14.20
C ALA A 226 -9.46 -10.65 -13.52
N ALA A 227 -9.42 -9.43 -14.08
CA ALA A 227 -8.64 -8.34 -13.50
C ALA A 227 -9.20 -7.94 -12.13
N THR A 228 -8.32 -7.71 -11.17
CA THR A 228 -8.68 -7.20 -9.85
C THR A 228 -8.21 -5.77 -9.63
N GLU A 229 -7.37 -5.26 -10.52
CA GLU A 229 -6.83 -3.92 -10.42
C GLU A 229 -6.89 -3.22 -11.78
N ALA A 230 -7.25 -1.95 -11.77
CA ALA A 230 -7.21 -1.06 -12.92
C ALA A 230 -6.61 0.29 -12.54
N GLN A 231 -5.76 0.84 -13.40
CA GLN A 231 -5.21 2.18 -13.28
C GLN A 231 -5.61 2.98 -14.50
N CYS A 232 -6.33 4.07 -14.28
CA CYS A 232 -6.83 4.97 -15.31
C CYS A 232 -6.20 6.35 -15.17
N ASP A 233 -5.62 6.88 -16.25
CA ASP A 233 -4.98 8.18 -16.25
C ASP A 233 -5.88 9.21 -16.97
N PHE A 234 -6.11 10.34 -16.30
CA PHE A 234 -6.92 11.45 -16.79
C PHE A 234 -6.02 12.68 -16.94
N PRO A 235 -5.66 13.04 -18.19
CA PRO A 235 -4.82 14.20 -18.43
C PRO A 235 -5.59 15.50 -18.13
N GLY A 236 -4.85 16.56 -17.81
CA GLY A 236 -5.42 17.88 -17.55
C GLY A 236 -5.39 18.24 -16.05
N PRO A 237 -5.50 19.52 -15.74
CA PRO A 237 -5.45 19.98 -14.37
C PRO A 237 -6.73 19.65 -13.60
N LEU A 238 -6.61 19.48 -12.29
CA LEU A 238 -7.72 19.47 -11.35
C LEU A 238 -7.69 20.78 -10.54
N PRO A 239 -8.46 21.83 -10.93
CA PRO A 239 -8.44 23.11 -10.23
C PRO A 239 -8.93 22.99 -8.77
N ALA A 240 -8.50 23.93 -7.92
CA ALA A 240 -9.06 24.07 -6.59
C ALA A 240 -10.56 24.38 -6.64
N GLY A 241 -11.32 23.82 -5.72
CA GLY A 241 -12.78 24.01 -5.64
C GLY A 241 -13.59 23.22 -6.67
N THR A 242 -12.98 22.36 -7.49
CA THR A 242 -13.69 21.57 -8.52
C THR A 242 -13.83 20.11 -8.09
N ALA A 243 -14.87 19.44 -8.62
CA ALA A 243 -15.09 18.02 -8.48
C ALA A 243 -15.53 17.39 -9.80
N TYR A 244 -15.16 16.16 -9.97
CA TYR A 244 -15.43 15.36 -11.18
C TYR A 244 -15.83 13.94 -10.80
N GLU A 245 -16.53 13.29 -11.72
CA GLU A 245 -16.69 11.85 -11.73
C GLU A 245 -16.44 11.30 -13.12
N THR A 246 -16.23 10.01 -13.26
CA THR A 246 -16.10 9.39 -14.57
C THR A 246 -17.43 9.45 -15.31
N ASP A 247 -17.40 9.73 -16.63
CA ASP A 247 -18.59 9.82 -17.49
C ASP A 247 -19.31 8.46 -17.64
N HIS A 248 -18.56 7.38 -17.51
CA HIS A 248 -19.05 6.01 -17.49
C HIS A 248 -18.54 5.24 -16.27
N PRO A 249 -19.28 4.21 -15.80
CA PRO A 249 -18.85 3.43 -14.66
C PRO A 249 -17.73 2.44 -15.02
N VAL A 250 -16.77 2.25 -14.13
CA VAL A 250 -15.92 1.05 -14.12
C VAL A 250 -16.82 -0.12 -13.71
N ILE A 251 -16.81 -1.19 -14.50
CA ILE A 251 -17.70 -2.33 -14.29
C ILE A 251 -16.88 -3.50 -13.74
N ALA A 252 -17.41 -4.11 -12.69
CA ALA A 252 -16.94 -5.37 -12.16
C ALA A 252 -18.08 -6.40 -12.17
N VAL A 253 -17.71 -7.69 -12.20
CA VAL A 253 -18.65 -8.82 -12.12
C VAL A 253 -18.35 -9.56 -10.83
N THR A 254 -19.36 -9.75 -9.99
CA THR A 254 -19.24 -10.50 -8.73
C THR A 254 -19.03 -11.99 -9.01
N GLY A 255 -18.36 -12.69 -8.10
CA GLY A 255 -18.33 -14.15 -8.13
C GLY A 255 -19.70 -14.75 -7.87
N GLN A 256 -19.93 -15.98 -8.33
CA GLN A 256 -21.18 -16.72 -8.02
C GLN A 256 -21.31 -17.01 -6.52
N ASP A 257 -20.16 -17.12 -5.84
CA ASP A 257 -20.07 -17.41 -4.41
C ASP A 257 -19.81 -16.14 -3.56
N THR A 258 -19.84 -14.97 -4.17
CA THR A 258 -19.60 -13.72 -3.45
C THR A 258 -20.86 -13.29 -2.71
N ARG A 259 -20.73 -13.07 -1.41
CA ARG A 259 -21.76 -12.49 -0.54
C ARG A 259 -21.66 -10.97 -0.46
N SER A 260 -20.45 -10.49 -0.26
CA SER A 260 -20.14 -9.07 -0.19
C SER A 260 -18.77 -8.80 -0.79
N GLY A 261 -18.50 -7.57 -1.10
CA GLY A 261 -17.21 -7.13 -1.60
C GLY A 261 -17.15 -5.62 -1.72
N SER A 262 -16.09 -5.15 -2.32
CA SER A 262 -15.90 -3.72 -2.52
C SER A 262 -15.14 -3.42 -3.81
N LEU A 263 -15.38 -2.22 -4.34
CA LEU A 263 -14.55 -1.57 -5.33
C LEU A 263 -13.91 -0.36 -4.65
N HIS A 264 -12.70 -0.53 -4.15
CA HIS A 264 -11.91 0.57 -3.62
C HIS A 264 -11.27 1.35 -4.75
N TYR A 265 -11.26 2.66 -4.66
CA TYR A 265 -10.49 3.47 -5.58
C TYR A 265 -9.66 4.52 -4.87
N SER A 266 -8.45 4.71 -5.38
CA SER A 266 -7.53 5.74 -4.91
C SER A 266 -7.29 6.74 -6.01
N VAL A 267 -7.16 8.01 -5.65
CA VAL A 267 -7.00 9.14 -6.56
C VAL A 267 -5.78 9.93 -6.16
N TRP A 268 -4.86 10.20 -7.09
CA TRP A 268 -3.68 11.02 -6.83
C TRP A 268 -3.21 11.76 -8.08
N PRO A 269 -2.37 12.79 -7.92
CA PRO A 269 -1.74 13.45 -9.07
C PRO A 269 -0.92 12.46 -9.90
N THR A 270 -1.13 12.39 -11.20
CA THR A 270 -0.41 11.47 -12.11
C THR A 270 1.11 11.64 -12.03
N ALA A 271 1.56 12.85 -11.70
CA ALA A 271 2.96 13.18 -11.54
C ALA A 271 3.57 12.73 -10.20
N ASP A 272 2.78 12.28 -9.23
CA ASP A 272 3.24 11.76 -7.95
C ASP A 272 3.58 10.28 -8.09
N ILE A 273 4.87 10.01 -8.16
CA ILE A 273 5.40 8.64 -8.32
C ILE A 273 5.24 7.81 -7.03
N ASP A 274 4.96 8.46 -5.90
CA ASP A 274 4.67 7.81 -4.61
C ASP A 274 3.19 7.41 -4.45
N GLY A 275 2.40 7.45 -5.50
CA GLY A 275 1.04 6.91 -5.52
C GLY A 275 1.00 5.41 -5.18
N PRO A 276 -0.19 4.86 -4.84
CA PRO A 276 -0.35 3.43 -4.56
C PRO A 276 0.20 2.58 -5.71
N SER A 277 0.61 1.39 -5.39
CA SER A 277 1.41 0.47 -6.21
C SER A 277 1.09 0.57 -7.70
N GLN A 278 2.09 0.97 -8.48
CA GLN A 278 1.95 0.93 -9.93
C GLN A 278 1.69 -0.52 -10.36
N LEU A 279 0.74 -0.68 -11.28
CA LEU A 279 0.48 -1.98 -11.87
C LEU A 279 1.77 -2.62 -12.42
N PRO A 280 1.95 -3.93 -12.30
CA PRO A 280 3.14 -4.62 -12.80
C PRO A 280 3.34 -4.35 -14.29
N GLY A 281 4.61 -4.35 -14.75
CA GLY A 281 4.98 -4.00 -16.11
C GLY A 281 4.35 -4.83 -17.24
N ARG A 282 3.56 -5.87 -16.90
CA ARG A 282 2.76 -6.70 -17.82
C ARG A 282 1.28 -6.31 -17.85
N ALA A 283 0.92 -5.14 -17.33
CA ALA A 283 -0.45 -4.66 -17.34
C ALA A 283 -0.99 -4.52 -18.77
N VAL A 284 -2.22 -4.92 -18.98
CA VAL A 284 -2.91 -4.95 -20.26
C VAL A 284 -3.78 -3.68 -20.39
N ARG A 285 -3.75 -3.03 -21.53
CA ARG A 285 -4.67 -1.90 -21.81
C ARG A 285 -6.05 -2.41 -22.18
N GLY A 286 -7.07 -1.68 -21.75
CA GLY A 286 -8.42 -1.87 -22.29
C GLY A 286 -8.48 -1.46 -23.77
N THR A 287 -9.43 -2.04 -24.49
CA THR A 287 -9.54 -1.89 -25.96
C THR A 287 -10.68 -1.01 -26.42
N GLY A 288 -11.54 -0.56 -25.49
CA GLY A 288 -12.71 0.26 -25.80
C GLY A 288 -12.45 1.77 -25.78
N GLU A 289 -13.51 2.51 -25.60
CA GLU A 289 -13.48 3.97 -25.54
C GLU A 289 -12.62 4.51 -24.38
N VAL A 290 -12.29 5.78 -24.48
CA VAL A 290 -11.56 6.50 -23.42
C VAL A 290 -12.54 6.92 -22.34
N LEU A 291 -12.32 6.49 -21.11
CA LEU A 291 -13.04 6.96 -19.93
C LEU A 291 -12.68 8.43 -19.68
N ARG A 292 -13.68 9.30 -19.56
CA ARG A 292 -13.49 10.74 -19.37
C ARG A 292 -14.02 11.20 -18.03
N LEU A 293 -13.70 12.44 -17.67
CA LEU A 293 -14.22 13.10 -16.48
C LEU A 293 -15.32 14.08 -16.87
N ARG A 294 -16.38 14.12 -16.08
CA ARG A 294 -17.43 15.15 -16.15
C ARG A 294 -17.52 15.90 -14.83
N PRO A 295 -17.79 17.21 -14.86
CA PRO A 295 -17.96 18.01 -13.63
C PRO A 295 -19.18 17.52 -12.83
N VAL A 296 -19.05 17.58 -11.50
CA VAL A 296 -20.15 17.29 -10.56
C VAL A 296 -20.05 18.21 -9.34
N ASP A 297 -21.11 18.26 -8.55
CA ASP A 297 -21.06 18.88 -7.23
C ASP A 297 -20.30 17.96 -6.23
N GLY A 298 -19.21 18.47 -5.70
CA GLY A 298 -18.36 17.78 -4.73
C GLY A 298 -18.74 18.05 -3.27
N GLY A 299 -19.84 18.75 -2.98
CA GLY A 299 -20.23 19.18 -1.63
C GLY A 299 -20.34 18.05 -0.62
N ALA A 300 -20.81 16.87 -1.04
CA ALA A 300 -20.98 15.68 -0.21
C ALA A 300 -19.75 14.74 -0.17
N PHE A 301 -18.66 15.07 -0.88
CA PHE A 301 -17.48 14.20 -0.89
C PHE A 301 -16.78 14.26 0.45
N THR A 302 -16.49 13.09 1.00
CA THR A 302 -15.67 12.92 2.20
C THR A 302 -14.36 12.30 1.75
N GLY A 303 -13.23 12.76 2.26
CA GLY A 303 -11.93 12.14 1.99
C GLY A 303 -11.43 11.48 3.25
N SER A 304 -10.76 10.35 3.12
CA SER A 304 -9.83 9.94 4.17
C SER A 304 -8.58 10.80 4.01
N GLU A 305 -8.28 11.62 4.99
CA GLU A 305 -7.03 12.36 5.05
C GLU A 305 -5.87 11.37 5.19
N SER A 306 -5.29 10.96 4.09
CA SER A 306 -3.96 10.39 4.13
C SER A 306 -2.97 11.54 4.11
N TYR A 307 -2.54 12.00 5.27
CA TYR A 307 -1.53 13.08 5.41
C TYR A 307 -0.17 12.72 4.79
N ARG A 308 0.06 11.45 4.47
CA ARG A 308 1.32 10.96 3.90
C ARG A 308 1.27 10.80 2.38
N SER A 309 0.10 10.57 1.81
CA SER A 309 -0.09 10.53 0.36
C SER A 309 -0.96 11.70 -0.05
N ARG A 310 -0.58 12.42 -1.09
CA ARG A 310 -1.36 13.52 -1.68
C ARG A 310 -2.62 13.03 -2.39
N GLY A 311 -3.03 11.82 -2.11
CA GLY A 311 -4.18 11.15 -2.67
C GLY A 311 -5.37 11.12 -1.73
N ALA A 312 -6.49 10.66 -2.24
CA ALA A 312 -7.68 10.33 -1.49
C ALA A 312 -8.17 8.94 -1.89
N ALA A 313 -8.86 8.27 -0.98
CA ALA A 313 -9.46 6.97 -1.24
C ALA A 313 -10.97 7.01 -1.07
N GLY A 314 -11.70 6.30 -1.92
CA GLY A 314 -13.13 6.09 -1.85
C GLY A 314 -13.47 4.63 -2.10
N ALA A 315 -14.71 4.26 -1.81
CA ALA A 315 -15.19 2.91 -1.99
C ALA A 315 -16.64 2.84 -2.46
N LEU A 316 -16.95 1.77 -3.18
CA LEU A 316 -18.30 1.25 -3.37
C LEU A 316 -18.34 -0.13 -2.73
N ASP A 317 -18.90 -0.20 -1.52
CA ASP A 317 -19.18 -1.49 -0.87
C ASP A 317 -20.44 -2.10 -1.44
N PHE A 318 -20.48 -3.41 -1.63
CA PHE A 318 -21.66 -4.08 -2.12
C PHE A 318 -21.99 -5.37 -1.35
N GLU A 319 -23.28 -5.66 -1.27
CA GLU A 319 -23.82 -6.90 -0.73
C GLU A 319 -24.66 -7.57 -1.82
N THR A 320 -24.45 -8.87 -2.01
CA THR A 320 -25.23 -9.65 -2.97
C THR A 320 -26.50 -10.21 -2.32
N THR A 321 -27.39 -10.73 -3.15
CA THR A 321 -28.59 -11.47 -2.68
C THR A 321 -28.28 -12.93 -2.33
N ARG A 322 -26.98 -13.31 -2.31
CA ARG A 322 -26.60 -14.63 -1.90
C ARG A 322 -26.89 -14.82 -0.43
N VAL A 323 -27.57 -15.90 -0.15
CA VAL A 323 -27.80 -16.40 1.19
C VAL A 323 -26.82 -17.54 1.42
N ASP A 324 -26.02 -17.46 2.46
CA ASP A 324 -25.16 -18.55 2.87
C ASP A 324 -25.92 -19.41 3.88
N ASP A 325 -25.83 -20.72 3.68
CA ASP A 325 -26.26 -21.70 4.66
C ASP A 325 -25.06 -22.00 5.57
N VAL A 326 -25.20 -21.71 6.85
CA VAL A 326 -24.20 -22.00 7.88
C VAL A 326 -24.50 -23.36 8.46
N GLU A 327 -23.63 -24.33 8.23
CA GLU A 327 -23.78 -25.68 8.74
C GLU A 327 -22.70 -25.99 9.79
N ALA A 328 -23.10 -26.19 11.04
CA ALA A 328 -22.18 -26.61 12.09
C ALA A 328 -21.75 -28.08 11.86
N VAL A 329 -20.48 -28.36 12.16
CA VAL A 329 -19.93 -29.72 12.01
C VAL A 329 -19.69 -30.32 13.39
N GLY A 330 -20.38 -31.41 13.70
CA GLY A 330 -20.22 -32.14 14.96
C GLY A 330 -18.85 -32.83 15.07
N PHE A 331 -18.42 -33.12 16.29
CA PHE A 331 -17.16 -33.81 16.55
C PHE A 331 -17.20 -34.66 17.81
N SER A 332 -16.20 -35.53 18.01
CA SER A 332 -16.05 -36.38 19.18
C SER A 332 -14.81 -36.05 19.98
N ILE A 333 -14.96 -35.99 21.29
CA ILE A 333 -13.86 -35.92 22.26
C ILE A 333 -13.47 -37.34 22.60
N ARG A 334 -12.26 -37.80 22.29
CA ARG A 334 -11.81 -39.15 22.46
C ARG A 334 -10.70 -39.23 23.51
N GLY A 335 -10.92 -40.01 24.60
CA GLY A 335 -9.92 -40.15 25.66
C GLY A 335 -10.38 -40.99 26.82
N ARG A 336 -9.58 -41.02 27.90
CA ARG A 336 -9.82 -41.77 29.15
C ARG A 336 -10.32 -40.86 30.25
N VAL A 337 -11.05 -41.43 31.20
CA VAL A 337 -11.41 -40.71 32.42
C VAL A 337 -10.16 -40.27 33.17
N GLY A 338 -10.08 -38.98 33.55
CA GLY A 338 -8.94 -38.35 34.18
C GLY A 338 -7.93 -37.74 33.19
N GLU A 339 -8.08 -38.00 31.89
CA GLU A 339 -7.16 -37.49 30.84
C GLU A 339 -7.53 -36.10 30.41
N GLU A 340 -6.47 -35.27 30.14
CA GLU A 340 -6.61 -34.03 29.38
C GLU A 340 -6.47 -34.34 27.89
N VAL A 341 -7.47 -33.95 27.13
CA VAL A 341 -7.60 -34.26 25.71
C VAL A 341 -7.55 -32.97 24.88
N ARG A 342 -6.66 -32.98 23.90
CA ARG A 342 -6.66 -31.98 22.83
C ARG A 342 -7.50 -32.50 21.68
N THR A 343 -8.52 -31.75 21.30
CA THR A 343 -9.35 -32.04 20.15
C THR A 343 -9.48 -30.80 19.25
N GLU A 344 -9.74 -31.02 17.98
CA GLU A 344 -9.99 -29.96 17.02
C GLU A 344 -11.48 -29.75 16.87
N VAL A 345 -11.91 -28.48 16.96
CA VAL A 345 -13.28 -28.09 16.63
C VAL A 345 -13.31 -27.81 15.14
N PRO A 346 -14.09 -28.57 14.36
CA PRO A 346 -14.20 -28.36 12.93
C PRO A 346 -14.77 -26.97 12.62
N TYR A 347 -14.27 -26.35 11.55
CA TYR A 347 -14.80 -25.10 11.08
C TYR A 347 -16.17 -25.31 10.41
N PRO A 348 -17.22 -24.56 10.80
CA PRO A 348 -18.53 -24.70 10.19
C PRO A 348 -18.51 -24.32 8.71
N ARG A 349 -19.26 -24.99 7.89
CA ARG A 349 -19.41 -24.63 6.48
C ARG A 349 -20.17 -23.32 6.36
N GLY A 350 -19.77 -22.47 5.42
CA GLY A 350 -20.43 -21.17 5.17
C GLY A 350 -20.24 -20.14 6.29
N TYR A 351 -19.59 -20.50 7.42
CA TYR A 351 -19.41 -19.61 8.57
C TYR A 351 -18.37 -18.54 8.33
N ARG A 352 -18.68 -17.31 8.74
CA ARG A 352 -17.77 -16.14 8.67
C ARG A 352 -17.79 -15.31 9.94
N GLY A 353 -18.36 -15.85 11.01
CA GLY A 353 -18.42 -15.17 12.29
C GLY A 353 -17.13 -15.32 13.09
N ASP A 354 -17.03 -14.54 14.17
CA ASP A 354 -15.82 -14.46 14.98
C ASP A 354 -15.76 -15.48 16.12
N THR A 355 -16.87 -16.12 16.48
CA THR A 355 -16.92 -17.02 17.65
C THR A 355 -17.98 -18.12 17.48
N MET A 356 -17.54 -19.38 17.55
CA MET A 356 -18.39 -20.54 17.74
C MET A 356 -18.58 -20.80 19.24
N TRP A 357 -19.70 -21.43 19.61
CA TRP A 357 -20.01 -21.77 20.98
C TRP A 357 -20.06 -23.28 21.16
N VAL A 358 -19.28 -23.81 22.09
CA VAL A 358 -19.27 -25.25 22.40
C VAL A 358 -19.85 -25.47 23.79
N THR A 359 -20.98 -26.15 23.86
CA THR A 359 -21.49 -26.71 25.11
C THR A 359 -20.84 -28.06 25.31
N LEU A 360 -20.06 -28.21 26.36
CA LEU A 360 -19.36 -29.46 26.65
C LEU A 360 -20.35 -30.55 27.11
N PRO A 361 -20.11 -31.82 26.73
CA PRO A 361 -20.88 -32.95 27.26
C PRO A 361 -20.75 -33.09 28.77
N ASP A 362 -21.76 -33.64 29.44
CA ASP A 362 -21.70 -33.95 30.85
C ASP A 362 -20.50 -34.83 31.19
N GLY A 363 -19.76 -34.46 32.25
CA GLY A 363 -18.56 -35.19 32.67
C GLY A 363 -17.28 -34.75 31.96
N VAL A 364 -17.36 -33.69 31.16
CA VAL A 364 -16.19 -33.05 30.52
C VAL A 364 -16.09 -31.60 30.98
N SER A 365 -14.91 -31.16 31.33
CA SER A 365 -14.62 -29.79 31.73
C SER A 365 -13.59 -29.14 30.83
N LEU A 366 -13.67 -27.80 30.67
CA LEU A 366 -12.67 -27.04 29.94
C LEU A 366 -11.37 -26.94 30.76
N VAL A 367 -10.25 -27.16 30.11
CA VAL A 367 -8.93 -26.81 30.67
C VAL A 367 -8.63 -25.36 30.31
N THR A 368 -8.66 -24.48 31.30
CA THR A 368 -8.58 -23.01 31.10
C THR A 368 -7.17 -22.48 30.76
N ARG A 369 -6.14 -23.30 30.92
CA ARG A 369 -4.78 -22.92 30.50
C ARG A 369 -4.62 -23.05 28.97
N PRO A 370 -3.86 -22.16 28.33
CA PRO A 370 -3.52 -22.35 26.91
C PRO A 370 -2.75 -23.66 26.71
N PRO A 371 -2.97 -24.40 25.61
CA PRO A 371 -2.11 -25.51 25.23
C PRO A 371 -0.65 -25.07 25.10
N GLN A 372 0.28 -25.87 25.62
CA GLN A 372 1.70 -25.49 25.70
C GLN A 372 2.43 -25.53 24.35
N ASP A 373 1.84 -26.17 23.35
CA ASP A 373 2.39 -26.42 22.02
C ASP A 373 1.73 -25.59 20.90
N LEU A 374 0.92 -24.58 21.28
CA LEU A 374 0.33 -23.67 20.30
C LEU A 374 1.41 -22.82 19.64
N GLN A 375 1.39 -22.79 18.32
CA GLN A 375 2.09 -21.76 17.57
C GLN A 375 1.34 -20.44 17.73
N SER A 376 2.02 -19.30 17.53
CA SER A 376 1.45 -17.97 17.77
C SER A 376 0.20 -17.66 16.94
N GLU A 377 -0.07 -18.46 15.90
CA GLU A 377 -1.17 -18.31 14.96
C GLU A 377 -2.34 -19.24 15.22
N ASP A 378 -2.19 -20.22 16.10
CA ASP A 378 -3.25 -21.18 16.43
C ASP A 378 -4.31 -20.53 17.31
N SER A 379 -5.58 -20.72 16.92
CA SER A 379 -6.72 -20.33 17.74
C SER A 379 -7.10 -21.45 18.71
N TYR A 380 -7.49 -21.08 19.92
CA TYR A 380 -7.97 -22.04 20.91
C TYR A 380 -9.22 -21.56 21.62
N CYS A 381 -9.98 -22.53 22.13
CA CYS A 381 -11.23 -22.29 22.86
C CYS A 381 -10.94 -21.78 24.29
N ARG A 382 -11.75 -20.83 24.74
CA ARG A 382 -11.62 -20.18 26.06
C ARG A 382 -12.94 -20.24 26.82
N GLU A 383 -12.89 -20.01 28.11
CA GLU A 383 -14.10 -19.85 28.92
C GLU A 383 -14.97 -18.74 28.33
N GLY A 384 -16.25 -19.02 28.17
CA GLY A 384 -17.24 -18.07 27.73
C GLY A 384 -17.57 -17.01 28.79
N PRO A 385 -18.42 -16.02 28.48
CA PRO A 385 -18.73 -14.93 29.40
C PRO A 385 -19.44 -15.36 30.68
N ALA A 386 -20.12 -16.51 30.65
CA ALA A 386 -20.78 -17.09 31.83
C ALA A 386 -19.96 -18.28 32.35
N LYS A 387 -19.57 -18.27 33.63
CA LYS A 387 -18.85 -19.38 34.27
C LYS A 387 -19.68 -20.65 34.20
N GLY A 388 -19.08 -21.72 33.64
CA GLY A 388 -19.77 -22.99 33.40
C GLY A 388 -20.79 -22.97 32.24
N GLY A 389 -20.84 -21.89 31.46
CA GLY A 389 -21.60 -21.78 30.22
C GLY A 389 -20.85 -22.34 29.01
N PRO A 390 -21.38 -22.09 27.81
CA PRO A 390 -20.71 -22.49 26.58
C PRO A 390 -19.31 -21.92 26.44
N VAL A 391 -18.40 -22.73 25.92
CA VAL A 391 -17.01 -22.38 25.64
C VAL A 391 -16.95 -21.56 24.35
N ALA A 392 -16.22 -20.45 24.37
CA ALA A 392 -16.01 -19.60 23.20
C ALA A 392 -14.81 -20.12 22.39
N CYS A 393 -15.05 -20.51 21.14
CA CYS A 393 -14.04 -20.96 20.21
C CYS A 393 -13.94 -19.94 19.08
N GLY A 394 -12.92 -19.07 19.12
CA GLY A 394 -12.67 -18.12 18.04
C GLY A 394 -12.15 -18.86 16.80
N PRO A 395 -12.64 -18.53 15.61
CA PRO A 395 -12.02 -19.06 14.40
C PRO A 395 -10.59 -18.50 14.29
N GLY A 396 -9.65 -19.38 14.00
CA GLY A 396 -8.36 -18.96 13.43
C GLY A 396 -8.58 -18.44 12.01
N ALA A 397 -7.55 -17.88 11.42
CA ALA A 397 -7.55 -17.65 9.99
C ALA A 397 -7.64 -19.01 9.27
N GLU A 398 -8.58 -19.17 8.32
CA GLU A 398 -8.58 -20.38 7.48
C GLU A 398 -7.16 -20.65 6.92
N PRO A 399 -6.63 -21.85 6.94
CA PRO A 399 -7.28 -23.17 7.17
C PRO A 399 -7.03 -23.77 8.58
N TYR A 400 -6.77 -22.97 9.59
CA TYR A 400 -6.33 -23.44 10.90
C TYR A 400 -7.50 -23.92 11.76
N ALA A 401 -7.39 -25.16 12.25
CA ALA A 401 -8.34 -25.73 13.18
C ALA A 401 -8.32 -24.98 14.52
N VAL A 402 -9.50 -24.88 15.17
CA VAL A 402 -9.60 -24.31 16.52
C VAL A 402 -9.35 -25.41 17.54
N VAL A 403 -8.38 -25.20 18.41
CA VAL A 403 -7.99 -26.19 19.43
C VAL A 403 -8.89 -26.07 20.67
N LEU A 404 -9.52 -27.18 21.06
CA LEU A 404 -10.25 -27.32 22.30
C LEU A 404 -9.46 -28.25 23.24
N LEU A 405 -9.06 -27.77 24.42
CA LEU A 405 -8.42 -28.53 25.45
C LEU A 405 -9.41 -28.81 26.59
N VAL A 406 -9.73 -30.08 26.81
CA VAL A 406 -10.71 -30.51 27.81
C VAL A 406 -10.16 -31.62 28.69
N ARG A 407 -10.78 -31.82 29.83
CA ARG A 407 -10.53 -32.95 30.73
C ARG A 407 -11.80 -33.80 30.81
N ILE A 408 -11.65 -35.11 30.67
CA ILE A 408 -12.73 -36.05 30.90
C ILE A 408 -12.74 -36.39 32.40
N ASP A 409 -13.62 -35.78 33.18
CA ASP A 409 -13.64 -35.92 34.64
C ASP A 409 -14.30 -37.22 35.09
N LYS A 410 -15.33 -37.66 34.39
CA LYS A 410 -16.06 -38.90 34.69
C LYS A 410 -16.76 -39.48 33.44
N ARG A 411 -16.99 -40.78 33.46
CA ARG A 411 -17.78 -41.43 32.41
C ARG A 411 -19.27 -41.19 32.62
N VAL A 412 -19.89 -40.64 31.58
CA VAL A 412 -21.35 -40.44 31.50
C VAL A 412 -21.83 -41.06 30.19
N GLU A 413 -22.57 -42.15 30.28
CA GLU A 413 -23.08 -42.84 29.10
C GLU A 413 -24.10 -41.96 28.36
N GLY A 414 -23.90 -41.81 27.04
CA GLY A 414 -24.81 -41.02 26.22
C GLY A 414 -24.67 -39.50 26.40
N ALA A 415 -23.62 -39.02 27.12
CA ALA A 415 -23.39 -37.62 27.30
C ALA A 415 -23.23 -36.90 25.94
N ARG A 416 -23.96 -35.80 25.78
CA ARG A 416 -23.95 -35.01 24.56
C ARG A 416 -23.77 -33.53 24.90
N GLY A 417 -22.94 -32.87 24.14
CA GLY A 417 -22.82 -31.45 24.05
C GLY A 417 -23.26 -30.97 22.67
N SER A 418 -22.97 -29.74 22.37
CA SER A 418 -23.24 -29.15 21.06
C SER A 418 -22.15 -28.13 20.65
N VAL A 419 -21.95 -27.98 19.36
CA VAL A 419 -21.25 -26.83 18.77
C VAL A 419 -22.27 -26.01 17.99
N THR A 420 -22.30 -24.70 18.24
CA THR A 420 -23.19 -23.75 17.57
C THR A 420 -22.38 -22.68 16.86
N ALA A 421 -22.70 -22.47 15.59
CA ALA A 421 -22.17 -21.38 14.76
C ALA A 421 -23.28 -20.34 14.57
N PRO A 422 -23.30 -19.24 15.34
CA PRO A 422 -24.36 -18.24 15.24
C PRO A 422 -24.33 -17.55 13.88
N SER A 423 -25.48 -17.35 13.28
CA SER A 423 -25.66 -16.63 12.03
C SER A 423 -26.80 -15.62 12.13
N ASP A 424 -26.83 -14.66 11.19
CA ASP A 424 -27.96 -13.76 11.02
C ASP A 424 -29.11 -14.51 10.31
N PRO A 425 -30.30 -14.65 10.90
CA PRO A 425 -31.43 -15.31 10.27
C PRO A 425 -31.84 -14.74 8.90
N ALA A 426 -31.53 -13.44 8.64
CA ALA A 426 -31.79 -12.85 7.34
C ALA A 426 -30.78 -13.28 6.27
N ALA A 427 -29.60 -13.74 6.71
CA ALA A 427 -28.52 -14.17 5.84
C ALA A 427 -28.38 -15.69 5.71
N ASP A 428 -29.01 -16.42 6.61
CA ASP A 428 -28.98 -17.87 6.72
C ASP A 428 -30.39 -18.37 7.04
N PRO A 429 -31.13 -18.89 6.08
CA PRO A 429 -32.52 -19.28 6.26
C PRO A 429 -32.73 -20.60 7.02
N ASP A 430 -31.70 -21.47 7.09
CA ASP A 430 -31.74 -22.74 7.79
C ASP A 430 -30.94 -22.67 9.10
N GLN A 431 -31.56 -22.09 10.14
CA GLN A 431 -30.94 -21.98 11.47
C GLN A 431 -30.86 -23.34 12.21
N ASP A 432 -31.59 -24.37 11.76
CA ASP A 432 -31.66 -25.65 12.47
C ASP A 432 -30.35 -26.44 12.31
N ASN A 433 -29.61 -26.26 11.22
CA ASN A 433 -28.34 -26.91 10.96
C ASN A 433 -27.13 -26.15 11.54
N ASN A 434 -27.34 -24.98 12.16
CA ASN A 434 -26.32 -24.19 12.82
C ASN A 434 -25.82 -24.78 14.14
N THR A 435 -26.40 -25.90 14.56
CA THR A 435 -25.99 -26.60 15.77
C THR A 435 -25.77 -28.07 15.46
N ALA A 436 -24.62 -28.60 15.86
CA ALA A 436 -24.27 -30.00 15.66
C ALA A 436 -23.85 -30.68 16.99
N PRO A 437 -23.96 -32.01 17.13
CA PRO A 437 -23.67 -32.70 18.36
C PRO A 437 -22.14 -32.78 18.63
N VAL A 438 -21.79 -32.66 19.90
CA VAL A 438 -20.49 -33.03 20.46
C VAL A 438 -20.66 -34.27 21.32
N THR A 439 -19.87 -35.30 21.05
CA THR A 439 -19.95 -36.59 21.75
C THR A 439 -18.64 -36.92 22.47
N VAL A 440 -18.70 -37.91 23.38
CA VAL A 440 -17.51 -38.46 24.04
C VAL A 440 -17.34 -39.92 23.67
N GLU A 441 -16.13 -40.23 23.18
CA GLU A 441 -15.70 -41.60 22.92
C GLU A 441 -14.68 -42.02 23.96
N TYR A 442 -15.12 -42.91 24.88
CA TYR A 442 -14.25 -43.40 25.93
C TYR A 442 -13.34 -44.52 25.43
N VAL A 443 -12.03 -44.32 25.56
CA VAL A 443 -11.02 -45.35 25.25
C VAL A 443 -10.74 -46.18 26.50
N PRO A 444 -10.46 -47.47 26.34
CA PRO A 444 -10.14 -48.38 27.44
C PRO A 444 -8.91 -47.99 28.27
#